data_4dce276aa09c43a3ab793fc49694adf5
#
_entry.id   4dce276aa09c43a3ab793fc49694adf5
#
_cell.length_a   1.000
_cell.length_b   1.000
_cell.length_c   1.000
_cell.angle_alpha   90.00
_cell.angle_beta   90.00
_cell.angle_gamma   90.00
#
_symmetry.space_group_name_H-M   'P 1'
#
loop_
_entity.id
_entity.type
_entity.pdbx_description
1 polymer ?
#
loop_
_entity_poly.entity_id
_entity_poly.type
_entity_poly.pdbx_seq_one_letter_code
_entity_poly.pdbx_strand_id
1 'polypeptide(L)'
;MKVYFSYQSIKDKYFLELEVSSSITVSELMEFMEVKTIVTNIDHDLVLGVNGELLDGNFKPLPHKYRLKEGERVEIYRPLQQNPKERRLKKV
;
A
#
# COMPACT_ATOMS: atom_id res chain seq x y z
N MET A 1 17.74 -4.26 6.37
CA MET A 1 16.67 -4.24 7.39
C MET A 1 15.46 -5.02 6.93
N LYS A 2 14.62 -5.40 7.84
CA LYS A 2 13.45 -6.21 7.52
C LYS A 2 12.19 -5.35 7.55
N VAL A 3 11.40 -5.43 6.48
CA VAL A 3 10.10 -4.76 6.42
C VAL A 3 9.07 -5.75 5.88
N TYR A 4 7.82 -5.34 5.93
CA TYR A 4 6.73 -6.22 5.53
C TYR A 4 5.85 -5.55 4.49
N PHE A 5 5.19 -6.35 3.69
CA PHE A 5 4.23 -5.88 2.72
C PHE A 5 2.98 -6.74 2.83
N SER A 6 1.81 -6.11 2.87
CA SER A 6 0.57 -6.85 2.95
C SER A 6 -0.50 -6.25 2.05
N TYR A 7 -1.36 -7.12 1.56
CA TYR A 7 -2.51 -6.73 0.76
C TYR A 7 -3.59 -7.78 0.98
N GLN A 8 -4.81 -7.34 1.18
CA GLN A 8 -5.93 -8.24 1.35
C GLN A 8 -7.01 -7.91 0.34
N SER A 9 -7.33 -8.88 -0.51
CA SER A 9 -8.45 -8.77 -1.43
C SER A 9 -9.63 -9.54 -0.85
N ILE A 10 -10.72 -9.58 -1.59
CA ILE A 10 -11.88 -10.36 -1.17
C ILE A 10 -11.54 -11.83 -1.07
N LYS A 11 -10.73 -12.31 -1.99
CA LYS A 11 -10.39 -13.73 -2.07
C LYS A 11 -9.07 -14.11 -1.46
N ASP A 12 -8.10 -13.20 -1.48
CA ASP A 12 -6.74 -13.54 -1.15
C ASP A 12 -6.13 -12.60 -0.14
N LYS A 13 -5.18 -13.13 0.59
CA LYS A 13 -4.36 -12.36 1.50
C LYS A 13 -2.91 -12.58 1.12
N TYR A 14 -2.17 -11.49 1.07
CA TYR A 14 -0.74 -11.55 0.79
C TYR A 14 0.02 -10.92 1.92
N PHE A 15 1.08 -11.57 2.35
CA PHE A 15 1.96 -11.04 3.39
C PHE A 15 3.37 -11.45 3.07
N LEU A 16 4.23 -10.47 2.86
CA LEU A 16 5.62 -10.72 2.53
C LEU A 16 6.53 -10.14 3.58
N GLU A 17 7.61 -10.83 3.83
CA GLU A 17 8.68 -10.36 4.69
C GLU A 17 9.87 -10.13 3.79
N LEU A 18 10.41 -8.91 3.76
CA LEU A 18 11.42 -8.52 2.82
C LEU A 18 12.67 -7.97 3.50
N GLU A 19 13.83 -8.39 3.02
CA GLU A 19 15.10 -7.82 3.45
C GLU A 19 15.47 -6.73 2.48
N VAL A 20 15.66 -5.52 2.97
CA VAL A 20 15.90 -4.36 2.12
C VAL A 20 17.01 -3.50 2.69
N SER A 21 17.47 -2.56 1.86
CA SER A 21 18.48 -1.59 2.31
C SER A 21 17.83 -0.61 3.29
N SER A 22 18.62 -0.10 4.22
CA SER A 22 18.10 0.90 5.14
C SER A 22 17.73 2.16 4.36
N SER A 23 16.69 2.83 4.83
CA SER A 23 16.19 4.09 4.22
C SER A 23 15.62 3.93 2.82
N ILE A 24 15.21 2.74 2.46
CA ILE A 24 14.49 2.54 1.19
C ILE A 24 13.14 3.24 1.27
N THR A 25 12.68 3.83 0.18
CA THR A 25 11.36 4.45 0.15
C THR A 25 10.30 3.41 -0.16
N VAL A 26 9.04 3.77 0.11
CA VAL A 26 7.93 2.88 -0.21
C VAL A 26 7.86 2.66 -1.72
N SER A 27 8.08 3.70 -2.51
CA SER A 27 8.08 3.54 -3.97
C SER A 27 9.15 2.57 -4.44
N GLU A 28 10.31 2.60 -3.82
CA GLU A 28 11.36 1.66 -4.17
C GLU A 28 11.00 0.24 -3.81
N LEU A 29 10.33 0.07 -2.67
CA LEU A 29 9.86 -1.26 -2.28
C LEU A 29 8.87 -1.82 -3.28
N MET A 30 8.02 -0.97 -3.84
CA MET A 30 7.03 -1.40 -4.83
C MET A 30 7.66 -1.91 -6.11
N GLU A 31 8.94 -1.64 -6.33
CA GLU A 31 9.63 -2.15 -7.50
C GLU A 31 10.19 -3.55 -7.33
N PHE A 32 10.13 -4.10 -6.12
CA PHE A 32 10.61 -5.46 -5.89
C PHE A 32 9.74 -6.44 -6.67
N MET A 33 10.38 -7.47 -7.22
CA MET A 33 9.69 -8.45 -8.05
C MET A 33 8.53 -9.11 -7.30
N GLU A 34 8.76 -9.46 -6.05
CA GLU A 34 7.73 -10.11 -5.24
C GLU A 34 6.51 -9.22 -5.08
N VAL A 35 6.74 -7.93 -4.87
CA VAL A 35 5.66 -6.98 -4.70
C VAL A 35 4.96 -6.74 -6.03
N LYS A 36 5.72 -6.59 -7.09
CA LYS A 36 5.16 -6.34 -8.42
C LYS A 36 4.26 -7.47 -8.88
N THR A 37 4.63 -8.69 -8.57
CA THR A 37 3.82 -9.84 -8.94
C THR A 37 2.42 -9.74 -8.34
N ILE A 38 2.33 -9.29 -7.10
CA ILE A 38 1.04 -9.10 -6.44
C ILE A 38 0.31 -7.91 -7.01
N VAL A 39 1.01 -6.80 -7.17
CA VAL A 39 0.41 -5.54 -7.61
C VAL A 39 -0.15 -5.65 -9.03
N THR A 40 0.50 -6.41 -9.88
CA THR A 40 0.06 -6.60 -11.26
C THR A 40 -1.35 -7.20 -11.33
N ASN A 41 -1.74 -7.94 -10.32
CA ASN A 41 -3.05 -8.59 -10.28
C ASN A 41 -4.11 -7.75 -9.59
N ILE A 42 -3.77 -6.55 -9.15
CA ILE A 42 -4.73 -5.67 -8.49
C ILE A 42 -5.42 -4.84 -9.57
N ASP A 43 -6.74 -4.84 -9.53
CA ASP A 43 -7.53 -4.18 -10.56
C ASP A 43 -8.17 -2.88 -10.11
N HIS A 44 -7.66 -2.30 -9.05
CA HIS A 44 -8.11 -0.98 -8.60
C HIS A 44 -6.90 -0.10 -8.37
N ASP A 45 -7.14 1.19 -8.18
CA ASP A 45 -6.05 2.12 -7.92
C ASP A 45 -5.36 1.75 -6.62
N LEU A 46 -4.05 2.00 -6.58
CA LEU A 46 -3.26 1.68 -5.42
C LEU A 46 -3.29 2.83 -4.43
N VAL A 47 -3.77 2.53 -3.23
CA VAL A 47 -3.75 3.47 -2.13
C VAL A 47 -2.83 2.88 -1.09
N LEU A 48 -1.70 3.53 -0.86
CA LEU A 48 -0.65 2.97 -0.03
C LEU A 48 -0.63 3.57 1.37
N GLY A 49 -0.26 2.74 2.32
CA GLY A 49 -0.11 3.16 3.70
C GLY A 49 0.98 2.39 4.40
N VAL A 50 1.37 2.89 5.56
CA VAL A 50 2.36 2.22 6.42
C VAL A 50 1.79 2.15 7.82
N ASN A 51 1.75 0.92 8.35
CA ASN A 51 1.26 0.67 9.72
C ASN A 51 -0.11 1.30 9.98
N GLY A 52 -1.00 1.22 8.99
CA GLY A 52 -2.36 1.69 9.15
C GLY A 52 -2.59 3.15 8.81
N GLU A 53 -1.55 3.87 8.37
CA GLU A 53 -1.68 5.29 8.05
C GLU A 53 -1.43 5.55 6.57
N LEU A 54 -2.30 6.33 5.95
CA LEU A 54 -2.19 6.63 4.53
C LEU A 54 -0.98 7.50 4.21
N LEU A 55 -0.37 7.22 3.07
CA LEU A 55 0.72 8.03 2.55
C LEU A 55 0.17 8.97 1.48
N ASP A 56 -0.58 9.96 1.92
CA ASP A 56 -1.28 10.86 1.01
C ASP A 56 -0.69 12.26 0.93
N GLY A 57 0.42 12.47 1.62
CA GLY A 57 1.07 13.77 1.58
C GLY A 57 0.57 14.76 2.62
N ASN A 58 -0.42 14.36 3.43
CA ASN A 58 -0.94 15.22 4.48
C ASN A 58 -0.21 14.99 5.80
N PHE A 59 -0.60 13.97 6.54
CA PHE A 59 0.09 13.64 7.78
C PHE A 59 1.36 12.84 7.53
N LYS A 60 1.34 12.00 6.49
CA LYS A 60 2.49 11.23 6.11
C LYS A 60 2.91 11.63 4.71
N PRO A 61 4.22 11.59 4.39
CA PRO A 61 4.68 11.91 3.04
C PRO A 61 4.12 10.96 2.00
N LEU A 62 4.22 11.38 0.75
CA LEU A 62 3.86 10.50 -0.36
C LEU A 62 4.83 9.32 -0.43
N PRO A 63 4.42 8.21 -1.08
CA PRO A 63 5.25 7.00 -1.09
C PRO A 63 6.69 7.19 -1.58
N HIS A 64 6.91 8.06 -2.55
CA HIS A 64 8.25 8.26 -3.07
C HIS A 64 9.15 9.06 -2.12
N LYS A 65 8.56 9.62 -1.07
CA LYS A 65 9.31 10.38 -0.09
C LYS A 65 9.38 9.71 1.27
N TYR A 66 8.53 8.74 1.52
CA TYR A 66 8.52 8.07 2.81
C TYR A 66 9.60 7.00 2.87
N ARG A 67 10.53 7.15 3.79
CA ARG A 67 11.59 6.16 3.97
C ARG A 67 11.21 5.20 5.07
N LEU A 68 11.30 3.92 4.74
CA LEU A 68 10.89 2.87 5.66
C LEU A 68 11.90 2.67 6.77
N LYS A 69 11.39 2.20 7.90
CA LYS A 69 12.21 1.86 9.05
C LYS A 69 12.03 0.39 9.38
N GLU A 70 12.95 -0.13 10.16
CA GLU A 70 12.92 -1.53 10.56
C GLU A 70 11.57 -1.93 11.13
N GLY A 71 11.02 -3.00 10.58
CA GLY A 71 9.78 -3.58 11.10
C GLY A 71 8.50 -2.95 10.60
N GLU A 72 8.59 -1.92 9.76
CA GLU A 72 7.36 -1.28 9.25
C GLU A 72 6.69 -2.15 8.19
N ARG A 73 5.37 -1.99 8.08
CA ARG A 73 4.58 -2.75 7.13
C ARG A 73 3.91 -1.83 6.14
N VAL A 74 4.18 -2.08 4.86
CA VAL A 74 3.54 -1.35 3.76
C VAL A 74 2.25 -2.08 3.42
N GLU A 75 1.18 -1.34 3.27
CA GLU A 75 -0.14 -1.90 3.03
C GLU A 75 -0.78 -1.25 1.82
N ILE A 76 -1.61 -2.01 1.12
CA ILE A 76 -2.40 -1.48 0.03
C ILE A 76 -3.86 -1.50 0.45
N TYR A 77 -4.52 -0.35 0.33
CA TYR A 77 -5.92 -0.21 0.70
C TYR A 77 -6.77 -0.06 -0.54
N ARG A 78 -8.05 -0.31 -0.39
CA ARG A 78 -8.99 -0.08 -1.47
C ARG A 78 -9.39 1.38 -1.50
N PRO A 79 -9.60 1.93 -2.70
CA PRO A 79 -10.03 3.32 -2.81
C PRO A 79 -11.39 3.56 -2.17
N LEU A 80 -11.57 4.77 -1.67
CA LEU A 80 -12.80 5.13 -1.00
C LEU A 80 -14.00 5.25 -1.91
N GLN A 81 -13.78 5.36 -3.20
CA GLN A 81 -14.91 5.42 -4.12
C GLN A 81 -15.74 4.17 -4.06
N GLN A 82 -15.28 3.17 -3.35
CA GLN A 82 -16.08 1.98 -3.11
C GLN A 82 -17.08 2.19 -2.00
N ASN A 83 -17.08 3.35 -1.44
CA ASN A 83 -18.03 3.71 -0.42
C ASN A 83 -19.43 3.80 -1.03
N PRO A 84 -20.36 3.00 -0.56
CA PRO A 84 -21.73 3.02 -1.13
C PRO A 84 -22.42 4.35 -0.96
N LYS A 85 -22.07 5.11 0.05
CA LYS A 85 -22.67 6.42 0.26
C LYS A 85 -22.47 7.34 -0.91
N GLU A 86 -21.25 7.40 -1.41
CA GLU A 86 -20.98 8.27 -2.54
C GLU A 86 -21.78 7.89 -3.75
N ARG A 87 -21.90 6.61 -3.98
CA ARG A 87 -22.66 6.16 -5.13
C ARG A 87 -24.12 6.50 -5.02
N ARG A 88 -24.65 6.40 -3.82
CA ARG A 88 -26.05 6.77 -3.62
C ARG A 88 -26.28 8.23 -3.87
N LEU A 89 -25.37 9.06 -3.42
CA LEU A 89 -25.47 10.48 -3.65
C LEU A 89 -25.47 10.81 -5.12
N LYS A 90 -24.68 10.12 -5.89
CA LYS A 90 -24.62 10.36 -7.31
C LYS A 90 -25.88 9.98 -8.03
N LYS A 91 -26.58 9.04 -7.52
CA LYS A 91 -27.82 8.61 -8.14
C LYS A 91 -28.96 9.58 -7.91
N VAL A 92 -28.86 10.29 -6.87
CA VAL A 92 -29.85 11.26 -6.52
C VAL A 92 -29.63 12.53 -7.30
#